data_97d7a7324cbe3b38c7d761d10bfed50b
#
_entry.id   97d7a7324cbe3b38c7d761d10bfed50b
#
_cell.length_a   1.000
_cell.length_b   1.000
_cell.length_c   1.000
_cell.angle_alpha   90.00
_cell.angle_beta   90.00
_cell.angle_gamma   90.00
#
_symmetry.space_group_name_H-M   'P 1'
#
loop_
_entity.id
_entity.type
_entity.pdbx_description
1 polymer ?
#
loop_
_entity_poly.entity_id
_entity_poly.type
_entity_poly.pdbx_seq_one_letter_code
_entity_poly.pdbx_strand_id
1 'polypeptide(L)'
;MQEGDFEKAAEAFTKAIEENGQDPVPYINFANLLSSVNELERALAFYNRALELDNSAAAAYYGAGNVYVMKESFSEAKDMFEKALRSGMENGDLFYMLGTVLVKLERPKLALPYLQRAVELNENDTEARFQFGMCLANEEMLDEALAQFETVIEQDPSHADAFYNAGVAYAYKENREKALEMLEGAIGIQPDHMLALHAKQLITQS
;
A
#
# COMPACT_ATOMS: atom_id res chain seq x y z
N MET A 1 7.89 -20.11 1.82
CA MET A 1 8.06 -21.16 0.77
C MET A 1 9.15 -22.09 1.25
N GLN A 2 8.99 -23.43 1.15
CA GLN A 2 10.06 -24.36 1.54
C GLN A 2 11.15 -24.34 0.44
N GLU A 3 12.43 -24.53 0.82
CA GLU A 3 13.58 -24.45 -0.09
C GLU A 3 13.41 -25.34 -1.35
N GLY A 4 12.87 -26.54 -1.19
CA GLY A 4 12.59 -27.45 -2.30
C GLY A 4 11.46 -27.00 -3.26
N ASP A 5 10.56 -26.10 -2.83
CA ASP A 5 9.52 -25.56 -3.71
C ASP A 5 10.08 -24.44 -4.58
N PHE A 6 11.04 -23.67 -4.05
CA PHE A 6 11.74 -22.63 -4.81
C PHE A 6 12.54 -23.23 -5.95
N GLU A 7 13.36 -24.28 -5.68
CA GLU A 7 14.20 -24.94 -6.70
C GLU A 7 13.36 -25.49 -7.86
N LYS A 8 12.25 -26.19 -7.55
CA LYS A 8 11.34 -26.72 -8.58
C LYS A 8 10.69 -25.61 -9.41
N ALA A 9 10.28 -24.51 -8.78
CA ALA A 9 9.71 -23.39 -9.49
C ALA A 9 10.75 -22.70 -10.39
N ALA A 10 11.97 -22.51 -9.89
CA ALA A 10 13.08 -21.95 -10.67
C ALA A 10 13.45 -22.81 -11.88
N GLU A 11 13.52 -24.14 -11.72
CA GLU A 11 13.74 -25.07 -12.82
C GLU A 11 12.61 -24.97 -13.87
N ALA A 12 11.35 -24.92 -13.43
CA ALA A 12 10.21 -24.84 -14.34
C ALA A 12 10.23 -23.54 -15.17
N PHE A 13 10.56 -22.38 -14.54
CA PHE A 13 10.67 -21.12 -15.27
C PHE A 13 11.89 -21.09 -16.19
N THR A 14 13.03 -21.65 -15.77
CA THR A 14 14.22 -21.77 -16.63
C THR A 14 13.89 -22.58 -17.87
N LYS A 15 13.24 -23.73 -17.70
CA LYS A 15 12.82 -24.57 -18.83
C LYS A 15 11.83 -23.85 -19.76
N ALA A 16 10.85 -23.12 -19.21
CA ALA A 16 9.90 -22.34 -20.01
C ALA A 16 10.61 -21.26 -20.84
N ILE A 17 11.64 -20.60 -20.27
CA ILE A 17 12.47 -19.62 -20.97
C ILE A 17 13.30 -20.30 -22.10
N GLU A 18 13.85 -21.48 -21.85
CA GLU A 18 14.61 -22.25 -22.87
C GLU A 18 13.71 -22.71 -24.03
N GLU A 19 12.48 -23.12 -23.73
CA GLU A 19 11.51 -23.56 -24.74
C GLU A 19 10.94 -22.40 -25.57
N ASN A 20 10.71 -21.22 -24.96
CA ASN A 20 10.20 -20.03 -25.65
C ASN A 20 10.80 -18.73 -25.07
N GLY A 21 12.03 -18.43 -25.41
CA GLY A 21 12.76 -17.25 -24.95
C GLY A 21 12.23 -15.90 -25.47
N GLN A 22 11.19 -15.90 -26.30
CA GLN A 22 10.52 -14.68 -26.77
C GLN A 22 9.21 -14.37 -26.04
N ASP A 23 8.76 -15.25 -25.14
CA ASP A 23 7.59 -15.02 -24.29
C ASP A 23 8.03 -14.24 -23.01
N PRO A 24 7.47 -13.02 -22.73
CA PRO A 24 7.80 -12.26 -21.53
C PRO A 24 7.29 -12.90 -20.24
N VAL A 25 6.25 -13.73 -20.28
CA VAL A 25 5.56 -14.26 -19.10
C VAL A 25 6.45 -15.11 -18.20
N PRO A 26 7.24 -16.09 -18.70
CA PRO A 26 8.16 -16.85 -17.85
C PRO A 26 9.20 -15.97 -17.13
N TYR A 27 9.68 -14.89 -17.79
CA TYR A 27 10.61 -13.95 -17.16
C TYR A 27 9.95 -13.18 -16.01
N ILE A 28 8.72 -12.71 -16.19
CA ILE A 28 7.94 -12.03 -15.15
C ILE A 28 7.72 -12.97 -13.95
N ASN A 29 7.31 -14.21 -14.20
CA ASN A 29 7.06 -15.18 -13.16
C ASN A 29 8.34 -15.55 -12.39
N PHE A 30 9.46 -15.67 -13.09
CA PHE A 30 10.75 -15.91 -12.44
C PHE A 30 11.20 -14.69 -11.64
N ALA A 31 10.99 -13.48 -12.14
CA ALA A 31 11.25 -12.25 -11.39
C ALA A 31 10.43 -12.16 -10.10
N ASN A 32 9.12 -12.51 -10.16
CA ASN A 32 8.27 -12.58 -8.98
C ASN A 32 8.81 -13.58 -7.95
N LEU A 33 9.26 -14.76 -8.40
CA LEU A 33 9.86 -15.77 -7.53
C LEU A 33 11.13 -15.24 -6.85
N LEU A 34 12.04 -14.62 -7.62
CA LEU A 34 13.28 -14.03 -7.10
C LEU A 34 12.99 -12.90 -6.09
N SER A 35 12.00 -12.07 -6.38
CA SER A 35 11.53 -11.01 -5.47
C SER A 35 11.07 -11.58 -4.14
N SER A 36 10.32 -12.69 -4.16
CA SER A 36 9.78 -13.33 -2.95
C SER A 36 10.86 -13.91 -2.01
N VAL A 37 12.05 -14.17 -2.53
CA VAL A 37 13.23 -14.61 -1.76
C VAL A 37 14.28 -13.51 -1.59
N ASN A 38 13.88 -12.25 -1.83
CA ASN A 38 14.70 -11.06 -1.65
C ASN A 38 15.94 -10.96 -2.58
N GLU A 39 15.92 -11.67 -3.73
CA GLU A 39 16.93 -11.57 -4.79
C GLU A 39 16.63 -10.40 -5.73
N LEU A 40 16.60 -9.18 -5.17
CA LEU A 40 16.00 -8.00 -5.80
C LEU A 40 16.68 -7.56 -7.10
N GLU A 41 18.01 -7.58 -7.16
CA GLU A 41 18.76 -7.21 -8.37
C GLU A 41 18.51 -8.18 -9.51
N ARG A 42 18.45 -9.47 -9.20
CA ARG A 42 18.14 -10.51 -10.20
C ARG A 42 16.69 -10.38 -10.67
N ALA A 43 15.75 -10.12 -9.75
CA ALA A 43 14.35 -9.88 -10.11
C ALA A 43 14.23 -8.72 -11.10
N LEU A 44 14.89 -7.58 -10.83
CA LEU A 44 14.91 -6.43 -11.75
C LEU A 44 15.50 -6.78 -13.13
N ALA A 45 16.56 -7.59 -13.18
CA ALA A 45 17.14 -8.03 -14.46
C ALA A 45 16.13 -8.85 -15.28
N PHE A 46 15.36 -9.73 -14.64
CA PHE A 46 14.34 -10.54 -15.31
C PHE A 46 13.11 -9.69 -15.73
N TYR A 47 12.65 -8.74 -14.92
CA TYR A 47 11.61 -7.79 -15.33
C TYR A 47 12.06 -6.95 -16.53
N ASN A 48 13.31 -6.44 -16.52
CA ASN A 48 13.84 -5.68 -17.64
C ASN A 48 13.90 -6.55 -18.92
N ARG A 49 14.29 -7.83 -18.80
CA ARG A 49 14.27 -8.74 -19.93
C ARG A 49 12.86 -8.96 -20.48
N ALA A 50 11.86 -9.09 -19.62
CA ALA A 50 10.46 -9.17 -20.04
C ALA A 50 10.02 -7.89 -20.79
N LEU A 51 10.44 -6.71 -20.31
CA LEU A 51 10.13 -5.43 -20.94
C LEU A 51 10.86 -5.18 -22.26
N GLU A 52 12.03 -5.78 -22.46
CA GLU A 52 12.71 -5.79 -23.78
C GLU A 52 11.93 -6.62 -24.81
N LEU A 53 11.25 -7.68 -24.37
CA LEU A 53 10.43 -8.55 -25.22
C LEU A 53 9.06 -7.95 -25.49
N ASP A 54 8.44 -7.35 -24.45
CA ASP A 54 7.16 -6.67 -24.54
C ASP A 54 7.18 -5.41 -23.65
N ASN A 55 7.37 -4.27 -24.26
CA ASN A 55 7.40 -2.97 -23.58
C ASN A 55 6.03 -2.49 -23.08
N SER A 56 4.96 -3.21 -23.34
CA SER A 56 3.60 -2.98 -22.82
C SER A 56 3.23 -3.94 -21.69
N ALA A 57 4.14 -4.81 -21.24
CA ALA A 57 3.91 -5.78 -20.18
C ALA A 57 3.70 -5.07 -18.82
N ALA A 58 2.45 -4.64 -18.55
CA ALA A 58 2.08 -3.91 -17.34
C ALA A 58 2.48 -4.65 -16.06
N ALA A 59 2.36 -6.00 -16.04
CA ALA A 59 2.76 -6.82 -14.90
C ALA A 59 4.26 -6.76 -14.60
N ALA A 60 5.12 -6.61 -15.62
CA ALA A 60 6.55 -6.43 -15.42
C ALA A 60 6.88 -5.07 -14.79
N TYR A 61 6.23 -3.99 -15.24
CA TYR A 61 6.36 -2.69 -14.61
C TYR A 61 5.88 -2.71 -13.16
N TYR A 62 4.71 -3.29 -12.90
CA TYR A 62 4.18 -3.40 -11.55
C TYR A 62 5.10 -4.18 -10.62
N GLY A 63 5.60 -5.35 -11.08
CA GLY A 63 6.55 -6.15 -10.31
C GLY A 63 7.88 -5.42 -10.05
N ALA A 64 8.44 -4.73 -11.05
CA ALA A 64 9.63 -3.90 -10.87
C ALA A 64 9.38 -2.75 -9.88
N GLY A 65 8.20 -2.13 -9.93
CA GLY A 65 7.77 -1.11 -8.96
C GLY A 65 7.78 -1.63 -7.53
N ASN A 66 7.22 -2.82 -7.30
CA ASN A 66 7.24 -3.47 -5.97
C ASN A 66 8.67 -3.75 -5.50
N VAL A 67 9.56 -4.19 -6.38
CA VAL A 67 10.99 -4.37 -6.03
C VAL A 67 11.62 -3.04 -5.62
N TYR A 68 11.34 -1.94 -6.33
CA TYR A 68 11.85 -0.62 -5.96
C TYR A 68 11.28 -0.13 -4.62
N VAL A 69 10.03 -0.47 -4.29
CA VAL A 69 9.47 -0.20 -2.95
C VAL A 69 10.23 -0.98 -1.87
N MET A 70 10.53 -2.28 -2.10
CA MET A 70 11.34 -3.09 -1.17
C MET A 70 12.76 -2.52 -0.97
N LYS A 71 13.29 -1.82 -1.97
CA LYS A 71 14.59 -1.13 -1.92
C LYS A 71 14.49 0.31 -1.40
N GLU A 72 13.31 0.76 -1.00
CA GLU A 72 13.03 2.14 -0.59
C GLU A 72 13.35 3.19 -1.67
N SER A 73 13.46 2.76 -2.94
CA SER A 73 13.70 3.62 -4.10
C SER A 73 12.34 4.15 -4.63
N PHE A 74 11.71 5.02 -3.84
CA PHE A 74 10.32 5.42 -4.09
C PHE A 74 10.11 6.22 -5.38
N SER A 75 11.13 6.95 -5.85
CA SER A 75 11.05 7.67 -7.12
C SER A 75 10.98 6.71 -8.31
N GLU A 76 11.85 5.70 -8.32
CA GLU A 76 11.87 4.65 -9.34
C GLU A 76 10.61 3.79 -9.26
N ALA A 77 10.13 3.48 -8.04
CA ALA A 77 8.89 2.75 -7.84
C ALA A 77 7.69 3.49 -8.48
N LYS A 78 7.57 4.80 -8.22
CA LYS A 78 6.53 5.66 -8.82
C LYS A 78 6.58 5.59 -10.35
N ASP A 79 7.77 5.76 -10.93
CA ASP A 79 7.94 5.74 -12.39
C ASP A 79 7.53 4.38 -13.00
N MET A 80 7.81 3.27 -12.31
CA MET A 80 7.38 1.93 -12.75
C MET A 80 5.86 1.76 -12.64
N PHE A 81 5.26 2.16 -11.54
CA PHE A 81 3.79 2.08 -11.38
C PHE A 81 3.05 2.97 -12.38
N GLU A 82 3.55 4.18 -12.67
CA GLU A 82 2.99 5.04 -13.72
C GLU A 82 3.10 4.41 -15.12
N LYS A 83 4.17 3.66 -15.40
CA LYS A 83 4.29 2.90 -16.65
C LYS A 83 3.31 1.73 -16.68
N ALA A 84 3.12 1.01 -15.57
CA ALA A 84 2.11 -0.04 -15.47
C ALA A 84 0.70 0.50 -15.75
N LEU A 85 0.35 1.67 -15.18
CA LEU A 85 -0.90 2.36 -15.43
C LEU A 85 -1.06 2.74 -16.91
N ARG A 86 -0.04 3.35 -17.51
CA ARG A 86 -0.04 3.69 -18.95
C ARG A 86 -0.11 2.46 -19.87
N SER A 87 0.33 1.30 -19.39
CA SER A 87 0.23 0.00 -20.10
C SER A 87 -1.12 -0.69 -19.86
N GLY A 88 -2.09 -0.01 -19.24
CA GLY A 88 -3.47 -0.47 -19.10
C GLY A 88 -3.78 -1.27 -17.83
N MET A 89 -2.88 -1.32 -16.86
CA MET A 89 -3.21 -1.91 -15.54
C MET A 89 -4.03 -0.89 -14.72
N GLU A 90 -5.28 -1.22 -14.44
CA GLU A 90 -6.19 -0.37 -13.65
C GLU A 90 -6.87 -1.22 -12.58
N ASN A 91 -6.16 -1.50 -11.48
CA ASN A 91 -6.71 -2.23 -10.33
C ASN A 91 -6.42 -1.49 -9.01
N GLY A 92 -7.13 -1.88 -7.94
CA GLY A 92 -6.99 -1.27 -6.62
C GLY A 92 -5.57 -1.29 -6.10
N ASP A 93 -4.86 -2.42 -6.27
CA ASP A 93 -3.49 -2.59 -5.78
C ASP A 93 -2.51 -1.59 -6.41
N LEU A 94 -2.58 -1.39 -7.74
CA LEU A 94 -1.73 -0.42 -8.42
C LEU A 94 -2.00 1.01 -7.93
N PHE A 95 -3.26 1.38 -7.79
CA PHE A 95 -3.63 2.71 -7.31
C PHE A 95 -3.23 2.91 -5.85
N TYR A 96 -3.39 1.90 -5.00
CA TYR A 96 -2.90 1.91 -3.62
C TYR A 96 -1.38 2.08 -3.57
N MET A 97 -0.62 1.33 -4.36
CA MET A 97 0.84 1.43 -4.41
C MET A 97 1.31 2.81 -4.91
N LEU A 98 0.66 3.39 -5.93
CA LEU A 98 0.93 4.76 -6.38
C LEU A 98 0.69 5.78 -5.27
N GLY A 99 -0.45 5.67 -4.58
CA GLY A 99 -0.77 6.53 -3.45
C GLY A 99 0.28 6.42 -2.33
N THR A 100 0.58 5.18 -1.91
CA THR A 100 1.55 4.91 -0.86
C THR A 100 2.95 5.47 -1.18
N VAL A 101 3.43 5.24 -2.39
CA VAL A 101 4.74 5.75 -2.83
C VAL A 101 4.75 7.28 -2.86
N LEU A 102 3.65 7.93 -3.26
CA LEU A 102 3.56 9.40 -3.23
C LEU A 102 3.58 9.95 -1.79
N VAL A 103 2.96 9.25 -0.84
CA VAL A 103 3.06 9.59 0.59
C VAL A 103 4.51 9.48 1.07
N LYS A 104 5.21 8.38 0.71
CA LYS A 104 6.64 8.19 1.04
C LYS A 104 7.55 9.26 0.41
N LEU A 105 7.16 9.82 -0.72
CA LEU A 105 7.83 10.95 -1.36
C LEU A 105 7.42 12.32 -0.80
N GLU A 106 6.69 12.36 0.32
CA GLU A 106 6.18 13.57 0.97
C GLU A 106 5.26 14.42 0.06
N ARG A 107 4.46 13.73 -0.76
CA ARG A 107 3.51 14.36 -1.70
C ARG A 107 2.07 13.89 -1.48
N PRO A 108 1.50 14.05 -0.25
CA PRO A 108 0.19 13.50 0.10
C PRO A 108 -0.93 14.05 -0.78
N LYS A 109 -0.87 15.33 -1.20
CA LYS A 109 -1.87 15.90 -2.13
C LYS A 109 -1.98 15.14 -3.45
N LEU A 110 -0.84 14.69 -3.98
CA LEU A 110 -0.82 13.91 -5.22
C LEU A 110 -1.25 12.45 -5.00
N ALA A 111 -1.17 11.96 -3.77
CA ALA A 111 -1.62 10.62 -3.42
C ALA A 111 -3.15 10.49 -3.36
N LEU A 112 -3.86 11.56 -2.98
CA LEU A 112 -5.32 11.55 -2.76
C LEU A 112 -6.13 10.92 -3.91
N PRO A 113 -6.00 11.33 -5.18
CA PRO A 113 -6.80 10.75 -6.26
C PRO A 113 -6.49 9.27 -6.50
N TYR A 114 -5.27 8.82 -6.23
CA TYR A 114 -4.89 7.41 -6.37
C TYR A 114 -5.47 6.58 -5.22
N LEU A 115 -5.35 7.04 -3.98
CA LEU A 115 -5.93 6.33 -2.82
C LEU A 115 -7.45 6.30 -2.88
N GLN A 116 -8.09 7.39 -3.30
CA GLN A 116 -9.53 7.40 -3.56
C GLN A 116 -9.91 6.33 -4.59
N ARG A 117 -9.16 6.26 -5.70
CA ARG A 117 -9.44 5.28 -6.76
C ARG A 117 -9.21 3.85 -6.29
N ALA A 118 -8.21 3.60 -5.45
CA ALA A 118 -7.99 2.30 -4.82
C ALA A 118 -9.21 1.85 -4.00
N VAL A 119 -9.73 2.73 -3.15
CA VAL A 119 -10.92 2.47 -2.32
C VAL A 119 -12.18 2.26 -3.17
N GLU A 120 -12.38 3.02 -4.25
CA GLU A 120 -13.51 2.84 -5.17
C GLU A 120 -13.48 1.49 -5.88
N LEU A 121 -12.30 0.98 -6.22
CA LEU A 121 -12.13 -0.31 -6.90
C LEU A 121 -12.19 -1.51 -5.95
N ASN A 122 -11.86 -1.31 -4.68
CA ASN A 122 -11.97 -2.33 -3.64
C ASN A 122 -12.48 -1.71 -2.33
N GLU A 123 -13.79 -1.63 -2.18
CA GLU A 123 -14.45 -1.02 -1.03
C GLU A 123 -14.17 -1.76 0.31
N ASN A 124 -13.71 -3.01 0.25
CA ASN A 124 -13.37 -3.81 1.42
C ASN A 124 -11.88 -3.75 1.80
N ASP A 125 -11.06 -2.97 1.09
CA ASP A 125 -9.66 -2.76 1.44
C ASP A 125 -9.54 -1.72 2.55
N THR A 126 -9.56 -2.22 3.79
CA THR A 126 -9.45 -1.39 5.00
C THR A 126 -8.13 -0.63 5.06
N GLU A 127 -7.03 -1.22 4.58
CA GLU A 127 -5.71 -0.58 4.57
C GLU A 127 -5.66 0.59 3.58
N ALA A 128 -6.15 0.40 2.34
CA ALA A 128 -6.23 1.48 1.36
C ALA A 128 -7.12 2.63 1.87
N ARG A 129 -8.25 2.29 2.50
CA ARG A 129 -9.17 3.25 3.09
C ARG A 129 -8.54 4.01 4.26
N PHE A 130 -7.83 3.31 5.14
CA PHE A 130 -7.10 3.93 6.25
C PHE A 130 -6.04 4.91 5.75
N GLN A 131 -5.24 4.52 4.78
CA GLN A 131 -4.23 5.39 4.16
C GLN A 131 -4.86 6.60 3.47
N PHE A 132 -6.02 6.44 2.83
CA PHE A 132 -6.78 7.55 2.25
C PHE A 132 -7.23 8.52 3.34
N GLY A 133 -7.82 8.04 4.44
CA GLY A 133 -8.19 8.83 5.60
C GLY A 133 -7.02 9.61 6.21
N MET A 134 -5.86 8.97 6.33
CA MET A 134 -4.61 9.61 6.80
C MET A 134 -4.17 10.76 5.88
N CYS A 135 -4.23 10.57 4.56
CA CYS A 135 -3.90 11.63 3.60
C CYS A 135 -4.89 12.79 3.70
N LEU A 136 -6.20 12.52 3.83
CA LEU A 136 -7.21 13.54 4.02
C LEU A 136 -6.98 14.34 5.31
N ALA A 137 -6.68 13.65 6.42
CA ALA A 137 -6.40 14.30 7.70
C ALA A 137 -5.16 15.21 7.63
N ASN A 138 -4.10 14.77 6.94
CA ASN A 138 -2.88 15.57 6.72
C ASN A 138 -3.13 16.84 5.88
N GLU A 139 -4.17 16.83 5.05
CA GLU A 139 -4.61 18.00 4.26
C GLU A 139 -5.75 18.78 4.95
N GLU A 140 -5.97 18.54 6.24
CA GLU A 140 -6.99 19.19 7.08
C GLU A 140 -8.44 18.95 6.63
N MET A 141 -8.68 17.96 5.76
CA MET A 141 -10.01 17.53 5.30
C MET A 141 -10.62 16.58 6.34
N LEU A 142 -10.89 17.12 7.53
CA LEU A 142 -11.20 16.31 8.73
C LEU A 142 -12.54 15.57 8.63
N ASP A 143 -13.56 16.14 7.96
CA ASP A 143 -14.85 15.47 7.82
C ASP A 143 -14.76 14.25 6.92
N GLU A 144 -14.05 14.40 5.80
CA GLU A 144 -13.80 13.31 4.86
C GLU A 144 -12.88 12.25 5.47
N ALA A 145 -11.87 12.66 6.23
CA ALA A 145 -10.98 11.74 6.95
C ALA A 145 -11.77 10.90 7.98
N LEU A 146 -12.63 11.54 8.79
CA LEU A 146 -13.48 10.87 9.75
C LEU A 146 -14.38 9.83 9.09
N ALA A 147 -15.02 10.17 7.96
CA ALA A 147 -15.85 9.22 7.22
C ALA A 147 -15.06 7.97 6.80
N GLN A 148 -13.77 8.12 6.42
CA GLN A 148 -12.94 6.96 6.08
C GLN A 148 -12.58 6.16 7.33
N PHE A 149 -12.15 6.80 8.43
CA PHE A 149 -11.79 6.10 9.67
C PHE A 149 -12.97 5.37 10.28
N GLU A 150 -14.15 5.98 10.31
CA GLU A 150 -15.38 5.34 10.80
C GLU A 150 -15.75 4.12 9.98
N THR A 151 -15.62 4.19 8.65
CA THR A 151 -15.83 3.02 7.78
C THR A 151 -14.79 1.91 8.04
N VAL A 152 -13.51 2.26 8.28
CA VAL A 152 -12.49 1.27 8.69
C VAL A 152 -12.88 0.60 10.00
N ILE A 153 -13.32 1.37 11.01
CA ILE A 153 -13.76 0.86 12.32
C ILE A 153 -14.98 -0.08 12.18
N GLU A 154 -15.91 0.24 11.27
CA GLU A 154 -17.06 -0.63 10.98
C GLU A 154 -16.64 -1.95 10.34
N GLN A 155 -15.68 -1.92 9.40
CA GLN A 155 -15.17 -3.09 8.69
C GLN A 155 -14.21 -3.94 9.51
N ASP A 156 -13.36 -3.29 10.31
CA ASP A 156 -12.41 -3.91 11.24
C ASP A 156 -12.45 -3.23 12.61
N PRO A 157 -13.33 -3.69 13.52
CA PRO A 157 -13.42 -3.17 14.89
C PRO A 157 -12.17 -3.38 15.75
N SER A 158 -11.16 -4.11 15.25
CA SER A 158 -9.88 -4.32 15.93
C SER A 158 -8.77 -3.36 15.48
N HIS A 159 -9.07 -2.42 14.57
CA HIS A 159 -8.09 -1.49 14.01
C HIS A 159 -7.83 -0.31 14.96
N ALA A 160 -6.93 -0.49 15.95
CA ALA A 160 -6.62 0.50 16.99
C ALA A 160 -6.18 1.86 16.43
N ASP A 161 -5.37 1.88 15.34
CA ASP A 161 -4.92 3.12 14.73
C ASP A 161 -6.04 3.92 14.07
N ALA A 162 -7.09 3.27 13.53
CA ALA A 162 -8.25 3.98 12.99
C ALA A 162 -9.04 4.67 14.11
N PHE A 163 -9.24 4.02 15.23
CA PHE A 163 -9.83 4.63 16.43
C PHE A 163 -9.00 5.81 16.93
N TYR A 164 -7.67 5.65 17.02
CA TYR A 164 -6.77 6.73 17.43
C TYR A 164 -6.89 7.94 16.51
N ASN A 165 -6.80 7.74 15.19
CA ASN A 165 -6.83 8.83 14.22
C ASN A 165 -8.20 9.51 14.16
N ALA A 166 -9.30 8.76 14.28
CA ALA A 166 -10.63 9.33 14.44
C ALA A 166 -10.72 10.19 15.72
N GLY A 167 -10.18 9.70 16.83
CA GLY A 167 -10.14 10.45 18.10
C GLY A 167 -9.35 11.75 17.99
N VAL A 168 -8.21 11.75 17.31
CA VAL A 168 -7.41 12.96 17.02
C VAL A 168 -8.18 13.92 16.12
N ALA A 169 -8.82 13.43 15.05
CA ALA A 169 -9.61 14.26 14.14
C ALA A 169 -10.81 14.90 14.86
N TYR A 170 -11.51 14.17 15.74
CA TYR A 170 -12.56 14.73 16.58
C TYR A 170 -12.05 15.78 17.56
N ALA A 171 -10.86 15.60 18.13
CA ALA A 171 -10.24 16.59 19.00
C ALA A 171 -9.95 17.90 18.26
N TYR A 172 -9.41 17.83 17.03
CA TYR A 172 -9.21 19.01 16.18
C TYR A 172 -10.53 19.72 15.82
N LYS A 173 -11.64 19.00 15.76
CA LYS A 173 -12.99 19.55 15.57
C LYS A 173 -13.65 20.00 16.87
N GLU A 174 -12.89 20.06 17.96
CA GLU A 174 -13.38 20.45 19.31
C GLU A 174 -14.50 19.56 19.85
N ASN A 175 -14.70 18.36 19.27
CA ASN A 175 -15.68 17.38 19.78
C ASN A 175 -15.01 16.46 20.81
N ARG A 176 -14.87 16.99 22.03
CA ARG A 176 -14.18 16.33 23.14
C ARG A 176 -14.80 14.97 23.50
N GLU A 177 -16.13 14.86 23.48
CA GLU A 177 -16.84 13.63 23.86
C GLU A 177 -16.48 12.48 22.90
N LYS A 178 -16.65 12.69 21.59
CA LYS A 178 -16.31 11.70 20.58
C LYS A 178 -14.81 11.43 20.52
N ALA A 179 -13.98 12.45 20.72
CA ALA A 179 -12.53 12.25 20.77
C ALA A 179 -12.13 11.27 21.88
N LEU A 180 -12.67 11.43 23.08
CA LEU A 180 -12.40 10.53 24.21
C LEU A 180 -12.96 9.13 23.96
N GLU A 181 -14.17 9.00 23.41
CA GLU A 181 -14.77 7.71 23.03
C GLU A 181 -13.86 6.93 22.07
N MET A 182 -13.40 7.55 21.00
CA MET A 182 -12.52 6.92 20.02
C MET A 182 -11.16 6.55 20.63
N LEU A 183 -10.54 7.43 21.41
CA LEU A 183 -9.27 7.15 22.07
C LEU A 183 -9.39 6.01 23.10
N GLU A 184 -10.52 5.90 23.81
CA GLU A 184 -10.80 4.77 24.70
C GLU A 184 -10.98 3.48 23.91
N GLY A 185 -11.59 3.52 22.73
CA GLY A 185 -11.68 2.41 21.80
C GLY A 185 -10.29 1.90 21.41
N ALA A 186 -9.40 2.81 20.97
CA ALA A 186 -8.01 2.46 20.64
C ALA A 186 -7.27 1.78 21.81
N ILE A 187 -7.37 2.36 23.02
CA ILE A 187 -6.75 1.82 24.24
C ILE A 187 -7.37 0.48 24.65
N GLY A 188 -8.67 0.30 24.43
CA GLY A 188 -9.37 -0.95 24.70
C GLY A 188 -8.88 -2.10 23.82
N ILE A 189 -8.55 -1.82 22.57
CA ILE A 189 -7.99 -2.78 21.62
C ILE A 189 -6.51 -3.02 21.93
N GLN A 190 -5.73 -1.94 22.07
CA GLN A 190 -4.29 -1.97 22.34
C GLN A 190 -3.97 -1.16 23.61
N PRO A 191 -3.89 -1.80 24.81
CA PRO A 191 -3.69 -1.09 26.07
C PRO A 191 -2.37 -0.30 26.17
N ASP A 192 -1.37 -0.66 25.39
CA ASP A 192 -0.06 0.02 25.28
C ASP A 192 0.05 0.98 24.10
N HIS A 193 -1.06 1.40 23.51
CA HIS A 193 -1.08 2.38 22.43
C HIS A 193 -0.69 3.78 22.95
N MET A 194 0.63 4.05 22.97
CA MET A 194 1.21 5.24 23.63
C MET A 194 0.64 6.57 23.12
N LEU A 195 0.36 6.68 21.82
CA LEU A 195 -0.18 7.91 21.23
C LEU A 195 -1.62 8.16 21.69
N ALA A 196 -2.46 7.11 21.77
CA ALA A 196 -3.84 7.25 22.25
C ALA A 196 -3.89 7.60 23.75
N LEU A 197 -3.04 6.97 24.55
CA LEU A 197 -2.89 7.30 25.98
C LEU A 197 -2.49 8.76 26.19
N HIS A 198 -1.50 9.24 25.43
CA HIS A 198 -1.03 10.62 25.50
C HIS A 198 -2.11 11.61 25.06
N ALA A 199 -2.74 11.36 23.90
CA ALA A 199 -3.83 12.21 23.41
C ALA A 199 -4.99 12.30 24.40
N LYS A 200 -5.43 11.17 25.00
CA LYS A 200 -6.46 11.14 26.03
C LYS A 200 -6.07 11.98 27.23
N GLN A 201 -4.82 11.88 27.71
CA GLN A 201 -4.34 12.67 28.83
C GLN A 201 -4.42 14.18 28.53
N LEU A 202 -3.95 14.63 27.36
CA LEU A 202 -4.00 16.04 26.97
C LEU A 202 -5.43 16.57 26.94
N ILE A 203 -6.38 15.84 26.35
CA ILE A 203 -7.79 16.24 26.27
C ILE A 203 -8.43 16.27 27.66
N THR A 204 -8.01 15.38 28.58
CA THR A 204 -8.61 15.32 29.91
C THR A 204 -8.15 16.46 30.83
N GLN A 205 -6.93 16.98 30.61
CA GLN A 205 -6.35 18.06 31.40
C GLN A 205 -6.69 19.47 30.90
N SER A 206 -7.17 19.62 29.66
CA SER A 206 -7.67 20.86 29.06
C SER A 206 -9.13 21.11 29.40
#